data_8173708c41a7cac0942fecf097c3bbd0
#
_entry.id   8173708c41a7cac0942fecf097c3bbd0
#
_cell.length_a   1.000
_cell.length_b   1.000
_cell.length_c   1.000
_cell.angle_alpha   90.00
_cell.angle_beta   90.00
_cell.angle_gamma   90.00
#
_symmetry.space_group_name_H-M   'P 1'
#
loop_
_entity.id
_entity.type
_entity.pdbx_description
1 polymer ?
#
loop_
_entity_poly.entity_id
_entity_poly.type
_entity_poly.pdbx_seq_one_letter_code
_entity_poly.pdbx_strand_id
1 'polypeptide(L)'
;MQPVPEGVYRHKINREKPTHDTKGDHMENNKEKRIIFATGNAGKMREIRAILSDLGLPVLSMKEAGVVLDIVEDGKTFAENAKIKAMAVWKQTGGVVLADDSGLAVDYIGGEPGVYSARYMGEDTSYEIKNRNIIERLANAEGKERSARFVCNITAVLEDGRVIQREAAMEGLIAK
;
A
#
# COMPACT_ATOMS: atom_id res chain seq x y z
N MET A 1 -20.26 -29.56 -35.67
CA MET A 1 -21.21 -29.26 -34.63
C MET A 1 -21.49 -30.55 -33.88
N GLN A 2 -20.80 -30.81 -32.78
CA GLN A 2 -21.02 -31.99 -31.93
C GLN A 2 -21.12 -31.51 -30.50
N PRO A 3 -22.00 -32.06 -29.65
CA PRO A 3 -22.32 -31.56 -28.32
C PRO A 3 -21.35 -32.06 -27.26
N VAL A 4 -21.12 -31.22 -26.26
CA VAL A 4 -20.33 -31.46 -25.07
C VAL A 4 -21.15 -32.30 -24.07
N PRO A 5 -20.59 -33.33 -23.37
CA PRO A 5 -21.33 -34.09 -22.39
C PRO A 5 -21.37 -33.42 -21.02
N GLU A 6 -22.58 -33.34 -20.44
CA GLU A 6 -22.86 -32.95 -19.05
C GLU A 6 -22.35 -34.01 -18.08
N GLY A 7 -21.49 -33.58 -17.16
CA GLY A 7 -21.07 -34.36 -16.00
C GLY A 7 -21.87 -33.96 -14.74
N VAL A 8 -22.82 -34.82 -14.38
CA VAL A 8 -23.66 -34.65 -13.19
C VAL A 8 -22.90 -35.07 -11.94
N TYR A 9 -22.58 -34.14 -11.06
CA TYR A 9 -22.17 -34.45 -9.68
C TYR A 9 -23.37 -34.41 -8.74
N ARG A 10 -23.85 -35.64 -8.38
CA ARG A 10 -24.84 -35.79 -7.29
C ARG A 10 -24.11 -35.82 -5.94
N HIS A 11 -24.23 -34.79 -5.15
CA HIS A 11 -23.95 -34.87 -3.70
C HIS A 11 -25.21 -35.31 -2.96
N LYS A 12 -25.09 -36.44 -2.23
CA LYS A 12 -26.10 -36.93 -1.31
C LYS A 12 -26.18 -35.98 -0.10
N ILE A 13 -27.35 -35.39 0.10
CA ILE A 13 -27.66 -34.63 1.29
C ILE A 13 -28.21 -35.60 2.33
N ASN A 14 -27.43 -35.90 3.37
CA ASN A 14 -27.95 -36.55 4.59
C ASN A 14 -28.65 -35.49 5.43
N ARG A 15 -29.98 -35.66 5.56
CA ARG A 15 -30.81 -34.87 6.48
C ARG A 15 -30.80 -35.55 7.84
N GLU A 16 -30.00 -35.06 8.79
CA GLU A 16 -30.24 -35.29 10.22
C GLU A 16 -31.00 -34.11 10.82
N LYS A 17 -32.00 -34.44 11.65
CA LYS A 17 -32.89 -33.47 12.28
C LYS A 17 -32.18 -32.75 13.42
N PRO A 18 -32.45 -31.43 13.65
CA PRO A 18 -31.84 -30.69 14.74
C PRO A 18 -32.51 -31.06 16.07
N THR A 19 -31.71 -31.46 17.03
CA THR A 19 -32.10 -31.44 18.46
C THR A 19 -31.88 -30.04 18.99
N HIS A 20 -32.94 -29.45 19.54
CA HIS A 20 -32.92 -28.21 20.30
C HIS A 20 -31.95 -28.35 21.47
N ASP A 21 -30.96 -27.45 21.54
CA ASP A 21 -30.45 -26.97 22.81
C ASP A 21 -29.98 -25.52 22.66
N THR A 22 -30.69 -24.69 23.39
CA THR A 22 -30.49 -23.25 23.50
C THR A 22 -29.36 -22.97 24.46
N LYS A 23 -28.24 -22.49 23.96
CA LYS A 23 -27.40 -21.49 24.64
C LYS A 23 -26.67 -20.69 23.58
N GLY A 24 -27.09 -19.44 23.43
CA GLY A 24 -26.46 -18.49 22.56
C GLY A 24 -25.04 -18.15 23.04
N ASP A 25 -24.07 -18.79 22.44
CA ASP A 25 -22.71 -18.24 22.40
C ASP A 25 -22.67 -17.27 21.23
N HIS A 26 -22.92 -15.99 21.54
CA HIS A 26 -22.38 -14.90 20.73
C HIS A 26 -20.86 -15.01 20.79
N MET A 27 -20.28 -15.82 19.90
CA MET A 27 -18.88 -15.62 19.53
C MET A 27 -18.81 -14.25 18.86
N GLU A 28 -18.71 -13.21 19.67
CA GLU A 28 -18.13 -11.96 19.24
C GLU A 28 -16.78 -12.32 18.65
N ASN A 29 -16.70 -12.15 17.33
CA ASN A 29 -15.47 -12.30 16.56
C ASN A 29 -14.54 -11.16 16.99
N ASN A 30 -13.90 -11.34 18.16
CA ASN A 30 -12.95 -10.40 18.74
C ASN A 30 -11.65 -10.48 17.90
N LYS A 31 -11.75 -10.09 16.63
CA LYS A 31 -10.56 -9.76 15.85
C LYS A 31 -9.92 -8.59 16.57
N GLU A 32 -8.87 -8.88 17.33
CA GLU A 32 -8.08 -7.83 17.98
C GLU A 32 -7.89 -6.67 17.00
N LYS A 33 -8.37 -5.49 17.42
CA LYS A 33 -8.25 -4.28 16.59
C LYS A 33 -6.78 -4.07 16.29
N ARG A 34 -6.45 -4.07 15.03
CA ARG A 34 -5.08 -3.94 14.54
C ARG A 34 -5.07 -3.11 13.27
N ILE A 35 -3.94 -2.52 12.98
CA ILE A 35 -3.69 -1.79 11.74
C ILE A 35 -2.71 -2.62 10.90
N ILE A 36 -3.00 -2.81 9.62
CA ILE A 36 -2.05 -3.40 8.68
C ILE A 36 -1.46 -2.28 7.83
N PHE A 37 -0.14 -2.18 7.80
CA PHE A 37 0.55 -1.25 6.92
C PHE A 37 1.08 -2.00 5.69
N ALA A 38 0.51 -1.68 4.52
CA ALA A 38 0.78 -2.35 3.25
C ALA A 38 2.14 -1.92 2.68
N THR A 39 3.21 -2.35 3.32
CA THR A 39 4.59 -2.11 2.89
C THR A 39 5.47 -3.32 3.11
N GLY A 40 6.46 -3.51 2.23
CA GLY A 40 7.58 -4.43 2.41
C GLY A 40 8.82 -3.76 3.01
N ASN A 41 8.81 -2.43 3.19
CA ASN A 41 9.96 -1.67 3.65
C ASN A 41 10.05 -1.64 5.19
N ALA A 42 11.10 -2.27 5.73
CA ALA A 42 11.32 -2.32 7.18
C ALA A 42 11.59 -0.93 7.81
N GLY A 43 12.15 0.02 7.06
CA GLY A 43 12.34 1.40 7.51
C GLY A 43 10.99 2.09 7.73
N LYS A 44 10.12 2.08 6.71
CA LYS A 44 8.77 2.63 6.80
C LYS A 44 7.95 1.97 7.92
N MET A 45 8.11 0.65 8.13
CA MET A 45 7.44 -0.04 9.25
C MET A 45 7.87 0.50 10.61
N ARG A 46 9.17 0.79 10.82
CA ARG A 46 9.65 1.38 12.09
C ARG A 46 9.07 2.78 12.31
N GLU A 47 9.08 3.60 11.26
CA GLU A 47 8.55 4.97 11.31
C GLU A 47 7.06 5.00 11.62
N ILE A 48 6.25 4.23 10.91
CA ILE A 48 4.81 4.23 11.13
C ILE A 48 4.43 3.69 12.51
N ARG A 49 5.15 2.68 13.02
CA ARG A 49 4.94 2.19 14.39
C ARG A 49 5.25 3.26 15.44
N ALA A 50 6.31 4.04 15.24
CA ALA A 50 6.64 5.14 16.12
C ALA A 50 5.56 6.24 16.09
N ILE A 51 5.09 6.61 14.89
CA ILE A 51 4.04 7.62 14.69
C ILE A 51 2.70 7.18 15.31
N LEU A 52 2.34 5.92 15.20
CA LEU A 52 1.05 5.39 15.65
C LEU A 52 1.09 4.78 17.06
N SER A 53 2.22 4.89 17.77
CA SER A 53 2.41 4.28 19.10
C SER A 53 1.32 4.66 20.11
N ASP A 54 0.89 5.91 20.07
CA ASP A 54 -0.09 6.47 21.02
C ASP A 54 -1.53 5.92 20.82
N LEU A 55 -1.78 5.26 19.70
CA LEU A 55 -3.08 4.61 19.46
C LEU A 55 -3.27 3.32 20.28
N GLY A 56 -2.19 2.76 20.83
CA GLY A 56 -2.25 1.50 21.58
C GLY A 56 -2.72 0.29 20.75
N LEU A 57 -2.66 0.38 19.42
CA LEU A 57 -3.05 -0.69 18.50
C LEU A 57 -1.82 -1.36 17.87
N PRO A 58 -1.81 -2.69 17.71
CA PRO A 58 -0.77 -3.37 16.95
C PRO A 58 -0.74 -2.88 15.49
N VAL A 59 0.46 -2.52 15.00
CA VAL A 59 0.71 -2.19 13.59
C VAL A 59 1.53 -3.30 12.97
N LEU A 60 0.91 -4.04 12.06
CA LEU A 60 1.50 -5.21 11.38
C LEU A 60 1.91 -4.86 9.96
N SER A 61 3.03 -5.40 9.51
CA SER A 61 3.37 -5.45 8.09
C SER A 61 2.50 -6.47 7.35
N MET A 62 2.50 -6.43 6.01
CA MET A 62 1.85 -7.47 5.19
C MET A 62 2.33 -8.87 5.59
N LYS A 63 3.65 -9.05 5.76
CA LYS A 63 4.25 -10.34 6.14
C LYS A 63 3.74 -10.83 7.50
N GLU A 64 3.71 -9.98 8.51
CA GLU A 64 3.22 -10.33 9.86
C GLU A 64 1.71 -10.61 9.87
N ALA A 65 0.96 -9.97 8.97
CA ALA A 65 -0.46 -10.23 8.76
C ALA A 65 -0.74 -11.48 7.89
N GLY A 66 0.30 -12.18 7.42
CA GLY A 66 0.16 -13.35 6.55
C GLY A 66 -0.34 -13.02 5.14
N VAL A 67 -0.17 -11.77 4.69
CA VAL A 67 -0.59 -11.31 3.37
C VAL A 67 0.53 -11.50 2.36
N VAL A 68 0.24 -12.28 1.32
CA VAL A 68 1.13 -12.48 0.17
C VAL A 68 0.38 -12.01 -1.07
N LEU A 69 0.74 -10.83 -1.57
CA LEU A 69 0.15 -10.22 -2.75
C LEU A 69 1.26 -9.63 -3.61
N ASP A 70 1.15 -9.86 -4.91
CA ASP A 70 1.88 -9.11 -5.93
C ASP A 70 0.98 -7.95 -6.37
N ILE A 71 1.33 -6.74 -5.94
CA ILE A 71 0.51 -5.55 -6.16
C ILE A 71 1.14 -4.72 -7.26
N VAL A 72 0.46 -4.65 -8.40
CA VAL A 72 0.88 -3.80 -9.51
C VAL A 72 0.48 -2.35 -9.23
N GLU A 73 1.47 -1.49 -9.05
CA GLU A 73 1.32 -0.04 -8.83
C GLU A 73 1.39 0.67 -10.19
N ASP A 74 0.28 0.71 -10.90
CA ASP A 74 0.15 1.30 -12.25
C ASP A 74 -0.55 2.67 -12.25
N GLY A 75 -0.79 3.23 -11.07
CA GLY A 75 -1.33 4.58 -10.88
C GLY A 75 -0.39 5.67 -11.41
N LYS A 76 -0.99 6.78 -11.80
CA LYS A 76 -0.28 7.97 -12.33
C LYS A 76 0.10 8.96 -11.25
N THR A 77 -0.44 8.81 -10.06
CA THR A 77 -0.19 9.67 -8.90
C THR A 77 0.16 8.84 -7.68
N PHE A 78 0.84 9.45 -6.70
CA PHE A 78 1.10 8.82 -5.41
C PHE A 78 -0.21 8.40 -4.71
N ALA A 79 -1.25 9.22 -4.82
CA ALA A 79 -2.56 8.92 -4.25
C ALA A 79 -3.20 7.67 -4.86
N GLU A 80 -3.10 7.50 -6.18
CA GLU A 80 -3.61 6.32 -6.88
C GLU A 80 -2.85 5.06 -6.44
N ASN A 81 -1.52 5.08 -6.42
CA ASN A 81 -0.70 3.94 -6.01
C ASN A 81 -0.92 3.57 -4.54
N ALA A 82 -0.94 4.54 -3.63
CA ALA A 82 -1.25 4.28 -2.23
C ALA A 82 -2.64 3.64 -2.07
N LYS A 83 -3.65 4.11 -2.82
CA LYS A 83 -5.00 3.56 -2.81
C LYS A 83 -5.04 2.14 -3.38
N ILE A 84 -4.39 1.88 -4.51
CA ILE A 84 -4.29 0.54 -5.11
C ILE A 84 -3.75 -0.44 -4.08
N LYS A 85 -2.65 -0.09 -3.43
CA LYS A 85 -1.98 -0.88 -2.41
C LYS A 85 -2.87 -1.16 -1.20
N ALA A 86 -3.45 -0.10 -0.62
CA ALA A 86 -4.32 -0.23 0.55
C ALA A 86 -5.54 -1.09 0.27
N MET A 87 -6.21 -0.87 -0.88
CA MET A 87 -7.40 -1.61 -1.27
C MET A 87 -7.11 -3.08 -1.58
N ALA A 88 -5.97 -3.40 -2.19
CA ALA A 88 -5.58 -4.78 -2.48
C ALA A 88 -5.44 -5.59 -1.18
N VAL A 89 -4.76 -5.03 -0.18
CA VAL A 89 -4.59 -5.65 1.14
C VAL A 89 -5.92 -5.73 1.88
N TRP A 90 -6.70 -4.64 1.89
CA TRP A 90 -8.00 -4.59 2.59
C TRP A 90 -8.99 -5.63 2.07
N LYS A 91 -9.05 -5.85 0.77
CA LYS A 91 -9.93 -6.90 0.18
C LYS A 91 -9.61 -8.29 0.72
N GLN A 92 -8.35 -8.56 1.07
CA GLN A 92 -7.94 -9.85 1.61
C GLN A 92 -8.14 -9.94 3.13
N THR A 93 -7.92 -8.84 3.86
CA THR A 93 -7.81 -8.88 5.33
C THR A 93 -9.00 -8.29 6.06
N GLY A 94 -9.72 -7.36 5.43
CA GLY A 94 -10.64 -6.46 6.11
C GLY A 94 -9.90 -5.60 7.15
N GLY A 95 -10.68 -5.02 8.10
CA GLY A 95 -10.14 -4.22 9.20
C GLY A 95 -9.63 -2.86 8.74
N VAL A 96 -8.62 -2.33 9.42
CA VAL A 96 -7.98 -1.05 9.07
C VAL A 96 -6.67 -1.31 8.35
N VAL A 97 -6.55 -0.78 7.13
CA VAL A 97 -5.34 -0.89 6.31
C VAL A 97 -4.83 0.49 5.96
N LEU A 98 -3.53 0.69 6.15
CA LEU A 98 -2.80 1.86 5.69
C LEU A 98 -1.85 1.45 4.56
N ALA A 99 -1.66 2.34 3.60
CA ALA A 99 -0.58 2.27 2.62
C ALA A 99 -0.03 3.66 2.36
N ASP A 100 1.24 3.73 2.00
CA ASP A 100 1.84 4.95 1.48
C ASP A 100 2.37 4.74 0.07
N ASP A 101 2.40 5.82 -0.69
CA ASP A 101 3.29 5.96 -1.84
C ASP A 101 4.00 7.31 -1.76
N SER A 102 5.29 7.31 -2.08
CA SER A 102 6.14 8.48 -1.88
C SER A 102 7.29 8.50 -2.87
N GLY A 103 7.74 9.71 -3.20
CA GLY A 103 8.87 9.88 -4.10
C GLY A 103 9.33 11.32 -4.22
N LEU A 104 10.39 11.51 -4.99
CA LEU A 104 11.01 12.78 -5.30
C LEU A 104 10.42 13.33 -6.60
N ALA A 105 9.95 14.57 -6.58
CA ALA A 105 9.55 15.31 -7.77
C ALA A 105 10.47 16.51 -7.95
N VAL A 106 11.11 16.64 -9.12
CA VAL A 106 12.08 17.70 -9.45
C VAL A 106 11.52 18.57 -10.57
N ASP A 107 11.32 19.84 -10.29
CA ASP A 107 10.58 20.76 -11.19
C ASP A 107 11.27 20.92 -12.55
N TYR A 108 12.60 21.11 -12.58
CA TYR A 108 13.39 21.31 -13.79
C TYR A 108 13.24 20.18 -14.82
N ILE A 109 12.98 18.98 -14.34
CA ILE A 109 12.81 17.80 -15.19
C ILE A 109 11.38 17.30 -15.24
N GLY A 110 10.42 18.25 -15.08
CA GLY A 110 8.99 17.96 -15.26
C GLY A 110 8.35 17.11 -14.18
N GLY A 111 8.91 17.11 -12.97
CA GLY A 111 8.41 16.32 -11.85
C GLY A 111 8.97 14.90 -11.77
N GLU A 112 9.89 14.53 -12.66
CA GLU A 112 10.59 13.25 -12.55
C GLU A 112 11.51 13.21 -11.32
N PRO A 113 11.77 12.00 -10.75
CA PRO A 113 11.22 10.70 -11.12
C PRO A 113 9.77 10.47 -10.68
N GLY A 114 9.19 11.28 -9.77
CA GLY A 114 7.80 11.20 -9.36
C GLY A 114 7.43 9.81 -8.82
N VAL A 115 6.30 9.26 -9.26
CA VAL A 115 5.81 7.91 -8.87
C VAL A 115 6.76 6.77 -9.26
N TYR A 116 7.74 7.05 -10.11
CA TYR A 116 8.76 6.09 -10.52
C TYR A 116 10.00 6.12 -9.64
N SER A 117 10.03 6.91 -8.54
CA SER A 117 11.24 7.12 -7.72
C SER A 117 11.92 5.81 -7.29
N ALA A 118 11.15 4.82 -6.84
CA ALA A 118 11.71 3.53 -6.42
C ALA A 118 12.36 2.76 -7.56
N ARG A 119 11.76 2.79 -8.75
CA ARG A 119 12.20 2.05 -9.95
C ARG A 119 12.90 2.92 -11.01
N TYR A 120 13.22 4.18 -10.67
CA TYR A 120 13.92 5.11 -11.55
C TYR A 120 15.25 4.49 -12.00
N MET A 121 15.51 4.48 -13.31
CA MET A 121 16.66 3.83 -13.93
C MET A 121 16.77 2.31 -13.68
N GLY A 122 15.70 1.65 -13.20
CA GLY A 122 15.69 0.23 -12.83
C GLY A 122 15.65 0.01 -11.32
N GLU A 123 15.00 -1.09 -10.92
CA GLU A 123 14.79 -1.41 -9.49
C GLU A 123 16.10 -1.65 -8.75
N ASP A 124 17.04 -2.33 -9.39
CA ASP A 124 18.36 -2.70 -8.84
C ASP A 124 19.39 -1.56 -8.87
N THR A 125 19.03 -0.41 -9.47
CA THR A 125 19.96 0.73 -9.55
C THR A 125 20.12 1.39 -8.18
N SER A 126 21.37 1.57 -7.74
CA SER A 126 21.64 2.20 -6.45
C SER A 126 21.18 3.66 -6.39
N TYR A 127 20.81 4.13 -5.20
CA TYR A 127 20.45 5.54 -5.00
C TYR A 127 21.57 6.50 -5.34
N GLU A 128 22.83 6.10 -5.21
CA GLU A 128 23.98 6.90 -5.62
C GLU A 128 23.94 7.21 -7.12
N ILE A 129 23.68 6.19 -7.95
CA ILE A 129 23.58 6.35 -9.41
C ILE A 129 22.34 7.17 -9.77
N LYS A 130 21.20 6.89 -9.16
CA LYS A 130 19.95 7.65 -9.37
C LYS A 130 20.13 9.13 -9.04
N ASN A 131 20.74 9.43 -7.90
CA ASN A 131 21.00 10.80 -7.47
C ASN A 131 21.99 11.52 -8.38
N ARG A 132 23.08 10.86 -8.78
CA ARG A 132 24.05 11.40 -9.72
C ARG A 132 23.38 11.77 -11.04
N ASN A 133 22.56 10.90 -11.60
CA ASN A 133 21.83 11.17 -12.84
C ASN A 133 20.91 12.40 -12.71
N ILE A 134 20.18 12.54 -11.59
CA ILE A 134 19.34 13.72 -11.34
C ILE A 134 20.23 14.98 -11.31
N ILE A 135 21.36 14.96 -10.60
CA ILE A 135 22.27 16.11 -10.50
C ILE A 135 22.82 16.47 -11.89
N GLU A 136 23.22 15.49 -12.70
CA GLU A 136 23.72 15.70 -14.07
C GLU A 136 22.66 16.31 -14.98
N ARG A 137 21.39 15.87 -14.88
CA ARG A 137 20.25 16.45 -15.62
C ARG A 137 19.98 17.91 -15.24
N LEU A 138 20.41 18.33 -14.05
CA LEU A 138 20.29 19.69 -13.54
C LEU A 138 21.58 20.51 -13.72
N ALA A 139 22.52 20.09 -14.57
CA ALA A 139 23.80 20.77 -14.75
C ALA A 139 23.68 22.25 -15.12
N ASN A 140 22.64 22.62 -15.87
CA ASN A 140 22.38 23.99 -16.30
C ASN A 140 21.34 24.73 -15.44
N ALA A 141 20.80 24.07 -14.42
CA ALA A 141 19.80 24.65 -13.52
C ALA A 141 20.47 25.37 -12.34
N GLU A 142 20.00 26.58 -12.01
CA GLU A 142 20.53 27.36 -10.91
C GLU A 142 19.44 27.85 -9.96
N GLY A 143 19.81 28.03 -8.68
CA GLY A 143 18.93 28.61 -7.68
C GLY A 143 17.59 27.88 -7.59
N LYS A 144 16.50 28.61 -7.82
CA LYS A 144 15.13 28.06 -7.75
C LYS A 144 14.77 27.07 -8.85
N GLU A 145 15.52 27.03 -9.94
CA GLU A 145 15.30 26.02 -10.98
C GLU A 145 15.62 24.61 -10.47
N ARG A 146 16.38 24.51 -9.40
CA ARG A 146 16.71 23.23 -8.74
C ARG A 146 15.64 22.81 -7.72
N SER A 147 14.48 23.48 -7.71
CA SER A 147 13.39 23.12 -6.79
C SER A 147 12.94 21.68 -6.96
N ALA A 148 12.74 21.05 -5.83
CA ALA A 148 12.27 19.67 -5.76
C ALA A 148 11.47 19.47 -4.47
N ARG A 149 10.66 18.43 -4.42
CA ARG A 149 9.92 18.04 -3.22
C ARG A 149 9.88 16.54 -3.04
N PHE A 150 9.96 16.11 -1.80
CA PHE A 150 9.53 14.77 -1.43
C PHE A 150 8.04 14.79 -1.17
N VAL A 151 7.29 14.01 -1.97
CA VAL A 151 5.84 13.85 -1.81
C VAL A 151 5.57 12.51 -1.13
N CYS A 152 4.64 12.52 -0.19
CA CYS A 152 4.13 11.31 0.44
C CYS A 152 2.60 11.36 0.49
N ASN A 153 1.95 10.37 -0.07
CA ASN A 153 0.52 10.14 0.09
C ASN A 153 0.29 8.93 0.98
N ILE A 154 -0.54 9.10 1.99
CA ILE A 154 -1.02 8.01 2.84
C ILE A 154 -2.50 7.78 2.56
N THR A 155 -2.85 6.54 2.31
CA THR A 155 -4.22 6.07 2.16
C THR A 155 -4.58 5.16 3.32
N ALA A 156 -5.68 5.45 4.00
CA ALA A 156 -6.32 4.58 4.97
C ALA A 156 -7.61 4.00 4.37
N VAL A 157 -7.79 2.68 4.49
CA VAL A 157 -9.07 2.01 4.26
C VAL A 157 -9.58 1.54 5.62
N LEU A 158 -10.76 2.02 6.00
CA LEU A 158 -11.37 1.72 7.29
C LEU A 158 -12.14 0.38 7.25
N GLU A 159 -12.58 -0.10 8.41
CA GLU A 159 -13.33 -1.36 8.55
C GLU A 159 -14.56 -1.42 7.65
N ASP A 160 -15.24 -0.30 7.46
CA ASP A 160 -16.44 -0.16 6.61
C ASP A 160 -16.13 0.08 5.12
N GLY A 161 -14.85 0.04 4.72
CA GLY A 161 -14.40 0.24 3.36
C GLY A 161 -14.26 1.72 2.94
N ARG A 162 -14.52 2.68 3.82
CA ARG A 162 -14.26 4.10 3.52
C ARG A 162 -12.78 4.33 3.32
N VAL A 163 -12.47 5.13 2.31
CA VAL A 163 -11.10 5.50 1.96
C VAL A 163 -10.83 6.94 2.38
N ILE A 164 -9.75 7.15 3.12
CA ILE A 164 -9.27 8.47 3.53
C ILE A 164 -7.85 8.63 2.97
N GLN A 165 -7.57 9.75 2.32
CA GLN A 165 -6.25 10.04 1.78
C GLN A 165 -5.74 11.38 2.31
N ARG A 166 -4.43 11.44 2.57
CA ARG A 166 -3.72 12.66 2.92
C ARG A 166 -2.39 12.69 2.17
N GLU A 167 -2.06 13.85 1.66
CA GLU A 167 -0.81 14.09 0.98
C GLU A 167 -0.06 15.23 1.67
N ALA A 168 1.23 15.09 1.75
CA ALA A 168 2.14 16.12 2.22
C ALA A 168 3.39 16.16 1.34
N ALA A 169 3.99 17.32 1.23
CA ALA A 169 5.24 17.51 0.54
C ALA A 169 6.25 18.25 1.42
N MET A 170 7.51 17.83 1.31
CA MET A 170 8.64 18.53 1.91
C MET A 170 9.43 19.18 0.77
N GLU A 171 9.34 20.51 0.70
CA GLU A 171 10.01 21.32 -0.33
C GLU A 171 11.51 21.45 -0.04
N GLY A 172 12.31 21.52 -1.11
CA GLY A 172 13.75 21.70 -1.02
C GLY A 172 14.38 22.02 -2.38
N LEU A 173 15.69 21.94 -2.42
CA LEU A 173 16.50 22.13 -3.63
C LEU A 173 17.45 20.94 -3.80
N ILE A 174 17.64 20.51 -5.04
CA ILE A 174 18.70 19.53 -5.36
C ILE A 174 20.07 20.22 -5.24
N ALA A 175 20.95 19.69 -4.41
CA ALA A 175 22.32 20.16 -4.26
C ALA A 175 23.12 19.99 -5.57
N LYS A 176 24.27 20.70 -5.66
CA LYS A 176 25.26 20.54 -6.77
C LYS A 176 26.17 19.37 -6.52
#